data_5f3f39150f472d00bd41031d089ceb73
#
_entry.id   5f3f39150f472d00bd41031d089ceb73
#
_cell.length_a   1.000
_cell.length_b   1.000
_cell.length_c   1.000
_cell.angle_alpha   90.00
_cell.angle_beta   90.00
_cell.angle_gamma   90.00
#
_symmetry.space_group_name_H-M   'P 1'
#
loop_
_entity.id
_entity.type
_entity.pdbx_description
1 polymer ?
#
loop_
_entity_poly.entity_id
_entity_poly.type
_entity_poly.pdbx_seq_one_letter_code
_entity_poly.pdbx_strand_id
1 'polypeptide(L)'
;MSTISVIVPTFNRRKLVVNAIQSVLCQTYQDYEIIVVDDGSTDNTAEALTPYMDRIRYVYQANLGASAAQNRGIQLARGKWISILASDDLWLPAKLEAQLKVVAILGEEFGACFTNCDFFGNTHVIPSAFEQAGLHEELPSGPLEEPFKVILARHPAIYVQSLLVLRSLIEYPNGFDERLVVAEDTDLLFRLAFKTKFCFVNECLVSIDRTPSREVGLMELFSRGDDRAFGSRAHVLQKWICLPENMDPGLRRMLEEWLKGQYYDWLVTKLYRFRYVEAFEIAGRIRATGDNNKTICRTLASRAKRKISSLVNQFHRT
;
A
#
# COMPACT_ATOMS: atom_id res chain seq x y z
N MET A 1 -9.91 25.41 -11.72
CA MET A 1 -9.61 24.39 -10.70
C MET A 1 -8.73 23.38 -11.35
N SER A 2 -7.62 22.99 -10.72
CA SER A 2 -6.70 21.98 -11.29
C SER A 2 -7.41 20.65 -11.51
N THR A 3 -7.06 19.93 -12.59
CA THR A 3 -7.65 18.61 -12.88
C THR A 3 -7.14 17.54 -11.93
N ILE A 4 -5.88 17.61 -11.50
CA ILE A 4 -5.24 16.63 -10.60
C ILE A 4 -4.73 17.32 -9.34
N SER A 5 -4.93 16.70 -8.17
CA SER A 5 -4.20 17.03 -6.94
C SER A 5 -3.15 15.96 -6.67
N VAL A 6 -1.90 16.36 -6.67
CA VAL A 6 -0.75 15.51 -6.30
C VAL A 6 -0.48 15.73 -4.82
N ILE A 7 -0.57 14.65 -4.03
CA ILE A 7 -0.35 14.67 -2.58
C ILE A 7 1.02 14.05 -2.29
N VAL A 8 1.86 14.76 -1.55
CA VAL A 8 3.20 14.30 -1.15
C VAL A 8 3.29 14.32 0.37
N PRO A 9 2.99 13.21 1.07
CA PRO A 9 3.22 13.10 2.50
C PRO A 9 4.72 12.97 2.77
N THR A 10 5.21 13.65 3.82
CA THR A 10 6.62 13.61 4.19
C THR A 10 6.81 13.64 5.70
N PHE A 11 7.85 12.94 6.19
CA PHE A 11 8.30 13.00 7.58
C PHE A 11 9.81 12.73 7.64
N ASN A 12 10.59 13.70 8.11
CA ASN A 12 12.06 13.61 8.25
C ASN A 12 12.77 13.13 6.96
N ARG A 13 12.39 13.67 5.80
CA ARG A 13 12.92 13.29 4.48
C ARG A 13 13.37 14.49 3.66
N ARG A 14 14.04 15.45 4.31
CA ARG A 14 14.46 16.74 3.75
C ARG A 14 15.01 16.68 2.32
N LYS A 15 15.91 15.73 2.04
CA LYS A 15 16.53 15.60 0.71
C LYS A 15 15.63 14.88 -0.30
N LEU A 16 14.95 13.86 0.14
CA LEU A 16 14.15 12.99 -0.72
C LEU A 16 12.90 13.70 -1.21
N VAL A 17 12.20 14.43 -0.35
CA VAL A 17 10.99 15.18 -0.70
C VAL A 17 11.24 16.23 -1.79
N VAL A 18 12.44 16.84 -1.82
CA VAL A 18 12.83 17.77 -2.88
C VAL A 18 12.87 17.06 -4.23
N ASN A 19 13.50 15.89 -4.31
CA ASN A 19 13.56 15.10 -5.54
C ASN A 19 12.17 14.66 -5.99
N ALA A 20 11.32 14.21 -5.05
CA ALA A 20 9.94 13.84 -5.34
C ALA A 20 9.16 15.02 -5.96
N ILE A 21 9.24 16.23 -5.36
CA ILE A 21 8.58 17.43 -5.91
C ILE A 21 9.13 17.79 -7.28
N GLN A 22 10.44 17.73 -7.49
CA GLN A 22 11.05 18.00 -8.78
C GLN A 22 10.52 17.02 -9.86
N SER A 23 10.35 15.74 -9.52
CA SER A 23 9.79 14.76 -10.44
C SER A 23 8.34 15.06 -10.84
N VAL A 24 7.54 15.64 -9.93
CA VAL A 24 6.19 16.14 -10.26
C VAL A 24 6.25 17.39 -11.13
N LEU A 25 7.14 18.33 -10.84
CA LEU A 25 7.29 19.55 -11.62
C LEU A 25 7.78 19.29 -13.06
N CYS A 26 8.41 18.14 -13.32
CA CYS A 26 8.82 17.67 -14.63
C CYS A 26 7.73 16.95 -15.43
N GLN A 27 6.51 16.81 -14.91
CA GLN A 27 5.42 16.15 -15.63
C GLN A 27 5.07 16.90 -16.93
N THR A 28 4.75 16.17 -17.99
CA THR A 28 4.30 16.76 -19.27
C THR A 28 2.90 17.36 -19.16
N TYR A 29 2.02 16.75 -18.36
CA TYR A 29 0.72 17.30 -18.02
C TYR A 29 0.85 18.37 -16.95
N GLN A 30 0.33 19.59 -17.16
CA GLN A 30 0.60 20.76 -16.33
C GLN A 30 -0.60 21.23 -15.47
N ASP A 31 -1.83 20.74 -15.70
CA ASP A 31 -3.01 21.17 -14.94
C ASP A 31 -3.17 20.37 -13.64
N TYR A 32 -2.25 20.60 -12.70
CA TYR A 32 -2.26 20.00 -11.38
C TYR A 32 -1.95 21.01 -10.27
N GLU A 33 -2.29 20.67 -9.05
CA GLU A 33 -1.78 21.28 -7.81
C GLU A 33 -0.93 20.26 -7.06
N ILE A 34 0.05 20.75 -6.28
CA ILE A 34 0.89 19.92 -5.40
C ILE A 34 0.58 20.30 -3.95
N ILE A 35 0.20 19.30 -3.14
CA ILE A 35 -0.06 19.45 -1.72
C ILE A 35 0.97 18.62 -0.95
N VAL A 36 1.89 19.30 -0.28
CA VAL A 36 2.88 18.65 0.59
C VAL A 36 2.36 18.66 2.00
N VAL A 37 2.19 17.47 2.59
CA VAL A 37 1.77 17.33 3.99
C VAL A 37 2.96 16.85 4.81
N ASP A 38 3.53 17.76 5.61
CA ASP A 38 4.62 17.48 6.52
C ASP A 38 4.06 17.00 7.87
N ASP A 39 4.27 15.72 8.15
CA ASP A 39 3.76 15.02 9.32
C ASP A 39 4.66 15.19 10.55
N GLY A 40 5.08 16.42 10.84
CA GLY A 40 5.84 16.75 12.04
C GLY A 40 7.34 16.60 11.89
N SER A 41 7.92 16.89 10.74
CA SER A 41 9.38 16.82 10.53
C SER A 41 10.18 17.74 11.45
N THR A 42 11.35 17.26 11.86
CA THR A 42 12.32 17.97 12.72
C THR A 42 13.70 18.13 12.07
N ASP A 43 13.83 17.71 10.80
CA ASP A 43 15.10 17.68 10.04
C ASP A 43 15.28 18.86 9.08
N ASN A 44 14.61 19.98 9.31
CA ASN A 44 14.56 21.16 8.44
C ASN A 44 13.94 20.89 7.05
N THR A 45 12.99 19.95 6.95
CA THR A 45 12.22 19.66 5.72
C THR A 45 11.54 20.94 5.19
N ALA A 46 10.89 21.74 6.05
CA ALA A 46 10.23 22.98 5.65
C ALA A 46 11.20 23.99 5.00
N GLU A 47 12.42 24.13 5.55
CA GLU A 47 13.46 25.01 5.01
C GLU A 47 13.90 24.56 3.61
N ALA A 48 14.07 23.25 3.40
CA ALA A 48 14.45 22.70 2.10
C ALA A 48 13.37 22.91 1.02
N LEU A 49 12.12 23.07 1.42
CA LEU A 49 10.98 23.33 0.53
C LEU A 49 10.76 24.80 0.21
N THR A 50 11.49 25.73 0.88
CA THR A 50 11.35 27.18 0.65
C THR A 50 11.42 27.58 -0.84
N PRO A 51 12.32 27.02 -1.69
CA PRO A 51 12.39 27.38 -3.10
C PRO A 51 11.16 26.97 -3.94
N TYR A 52 10.26 26.16 -3.38
CA TYR A 52 9.11 25.61 -4.09
C TYR A 52 7.76 26.15 -3.57
N MET A 53 7.77 27.04 -2.57
CA MET A 53 6.56 27.53 -1.89
C MET A 53 5.56 28.24 -2.80
N ASP A 54 6.01 28.77 -3.94
CA ASP A 54 5.16 29.35 -4.98
C ASP A 54 4.48 28.30 -5.88
N ARG A 55 4.98 27.07 -5.86
CA ARG A 55 4.51 25.96 -6.70
C ARG A 55 3.77 24.88 -5.91
N ILE A 56 3.88 24.86 -4.57
CA ILE A 56 3.29 23.86 -3.70
C ILE A 56 2.39 24.51 -2.64
N ARG A 57 1.41 23.76 -2.20
CA ARG A 57 0.68 24.06 -0.98
C ARG A 57 1.28 23.24 0.16
N TYR A 58 2.14 23.87 0.98
CA TYR A 58 2.74 23.23 2.14
C TYR A 58 1.80 23.28 3.34
N VAL A 59 1.63 22.15 4.02
CA VAL A 59 0.80 22.00 5.23
C VAL A 59 1.58 21.20 6.26
N TYR A 60 1.77 21.79 7.43
CA TYR A 60 2.37 21.11 8.59
C TYR A 60 1.29 20.55 9.50
N GLN A 61 1.51 19.37 10.06
CA GLN A 61 0.72 18.79 11.15
C GLN A 61 1.62 18.11 12.18
N ALA A 62 1.11 17.88 13.41
CA ALA A 62 1.81 17.00 14.35
C ALA A 62 1.86 15.58 13.77
N ASN A 63 2.90 14.80 14.11
CA ASN A 63 3.05 13.44 13.60
C ASN A 63 1.88 12.53 14.03
N LEU A 64 1.07 12.15 13.04
CA LEU A 64 -0.09 11.27 13.17
C LEU A 64 0.03 10.02 12.30
N GLY A 65 1.13 9.88 11.55
CA GLY A 65 1.42 8.76 10.67
C GLY A 65 1.01 9.00 9.20
N ALA A 66 1.55 8.14 8.33
CA ALA A 66 1.43 8.29 6.88
C ALA A 66 -0.04 8.35 6.40
N SER A 67 -0.91 7.47 6.89
CA SER A 67 -2.33 7.44 6.53
C SER A 67 -3.04 8.77 6.88
N ALA A 68 -2.74 9.36 8.04
CA ALA A 68 -3.32 10.64 8.45
C ALA A 68 -2.81 11.79 7.56
N ALA A 69 -1.52 11.80 7.21
CA ALA A 69 -0.95 12.78 6.30
C ALA A 69 -1.55 12.67 4.89
N GLN A 70 -1.72 11.46 4.37
CA GLN A 70 -2.40 11.21 3.10
C GLN A 70 -3.86 11.69 3.13
N ASN A 71 -4.62 11.34 4.17
CA ASN A 71 -6.00 11.79 4.36
C ASN A 71 -6.10 13.31 4.46
N ARG A 72 -5.16 13.95 5.15
CA ARG A 72 -5.11 15.41 5.21
C ARG A 72 -4.91 16.03 3.84
N GLY A 73 -4.04 15.45 3.01
CA GLY A 73 -3.84 15.87 1.62
C GLY A 73 -5.13 15.69 0.79
N ILE A 74 -5.81 14.55 0.92
CA ILE A 74 -7.08 14.28 0.24
C ILE A 74 -8.16 15.32 0.61
N GLN A 75 -8.29 15.67 1.89
CA GLN A 75 -9.24 16.70 2.36
C GLN A 75 -8.96 18.09 1.77
N LEU A 76 -7.71 18.40 1.50
CA LEU A 76 -7.29 19.69 0.97
C LEU A 76 -7.31 19.75 -0.56
N ALA A 77 -7.43 18.61 -1.22
CA ALA A 77 -7.42 18.46 -2.66
C ALA A 77 -8.64 19.10 -3.33
N ARG A 78 -8.42 19.76 -4.48
CA ARG A 78 -9.43 20.42 -5.29
C ARG A 78 -9.60 19.79 -6.67
N GLY A 79 -8.65 18.97 -7.09
CA GLY A 79 -8.66 18.28 -8.38
C GLY A 79 -9.78 17.25 -8.47
N LYS A 80 -10.22 16.96 -9.68
CA LYS A 80 -11.14 15.84 -9.99
C LYS A 80 -10.45 14.50 -9.66
N TRP A 81 -9.16 14.43 -9.91
CA TRP A 81 -8.31 13.26 -9.69
C TRP A 81 -7.31 13.49 -8.56
N ILE A 82 -6.97 12.43 -7.87
CA ILE A 82 -5.92 12.40 -6.85
C ILE A 82 -4.86 11.40 -7.27
N SER A 83 -3.60 11.79 -7.09
CA SER A 83 -2.46 10.89 -7.17
C SER A 83 -1.53 11.16 -5.98
N ILE A 84 -0.98 10.13 -5.38
CA ILE A 84 -0.13 10.23 -4.19
C ILE A 84 1.28 9.82 -4.57
N LEU A 85 2.26 10.62 -4.19
CA LEU A 85 3.69 10.31 -4.35
C LEU A 85 4.34 10.23 -2.98
N ALA A 86 4.91 9.09 -2.62
CA ALA A 86 5.74 8.99 -1.42
C ALA A 86 7.00 9.85 -1.57
N SER A 87 7.42 10.47 -0.49
CA SER A 87 8.51 11.46 -0.53
C SER A 87 9.91 10.90 -0.83
N ASP A 88 10.04 9.58 -0.97
CA ASP A 88 11.26 8.84 -1.35
C ASP A 88 11.21 8.28 -2.77
N ASP A 89 10.06 8.36 -3.46
CA ASP A 89 9.87 7.82 -4.80
C ASP A 89 9.91 8.92 -5.86
N LEU A 90 9.98 8.51 -7.12
CA LEU A 90 10.07 9.42 -8.27
C LEU A 90 9.04 9.07 -9.34
N TRP A 91 8.52 10.09 -10.02
CA TRP A 91 7.70 9.93 -11.22
C TRP A 91 8.46 10.25 -12.48
N LEU A 92 8.23 9.50 -13.55
CA LEU A 92 8.70 9.81 -14.88
C LEU A 92 7.76 10.84 -15.55
N PRO A 93 8.27 11.67 -16.47
CA PRO A 93 7.54 12.85 -16.96
C PRO A 93 6.17 12.57 -17.59
N ALA A 94 5.96 11.41 -18.22
CA ALA A 94 4.72 11.09 -18.94
C ALA A 94 3.60 10.52 -18.06
N LYS A 95 3.81 10.29 -16.75
CA LYS A 95 2.89 9.51 -15.92
C LYS A 95 1.46 10.04 -15.94
N LEU A 96 1.27 11.30 -15.59
CA LEU A 96 -0.07 11.87 -15.46
C LEU A 96 -0.80 11.95 -16.82
N GLU A 97 -0.08 12.31 -17.87
CA GLU A 97 -0.62 12.39 -19.22
C GLU A 97 -1.04 11.00 -19.75
N ALA A 98 -0.19 9.98 -19.58
CA ALA A 98 -0.47 8.62 -20.02
C ALA A 98 -1.71 8.04 -19.32
N GLN A 99 -1.84 8.25 -18.01
CA GLN A 99 -3.00 7.79 -17.24
C GLN A 99 -4.29 8.48 -17.68
N LEU A 100 -4.28 9.81 -17.81
CA LEU A 100 -5.46 10.56 -18.27
C LEU A 100 -5.89 10.15 -19.67
N LYS A 101 -4.94 9.84 -20.55
CA LYS A 101 -5.19 9.36 -21.91
C LYS A 101 -5.95 8.03 -21.94
N VAL A 102 -5.51 7.07 -21.12
CA VAL A 102 -6.18 5.76 -21.01
C VAL A 102 -7.59 5.93 -20.44
N VAL A 103 -7.74 6.71 -19.37
CA VAL A 103 -9.06 6.99 -18.77
C VAL A 103 -10.00 7.69 -19.76
N ALA A 104 -9.49 8.66 -20.53
CA ALA A 104 -10.30 9.37 -21.52
C ALA A 104 -10.82 8.45 -22.65
N ILE A 105 -10.04 7.43 -23.03
CA ILE A 105 -10.43 6.44 -24.04
C ILE A 105 -11.47 5.45 -23.48
N LEU A 106 -11.30 5.01 -22.22
CA LEU A 106 -12.11 3.95 -21.62
C LEU A 106 -13.43 4.47 -21.02
N GLY A 107 -13.46 5.74 -20.62
CA GLY A 107 -14.68 6.40 -20.10
C GLY A 107 -14.73 6.51 -18.57
N GLU A 108 -15.78 7.19 -18.08
CA GLU A 108 -15.93 7.62 -16.68
C GLU A 108 -16.13 6.48 -15.66
N GLU A 109 -16.45 5.29 -16.12
CA GLU A 109 -16.58 4.10 -15.24
C GLU A 109 -15.24 3.60 -14.71
N PHE A 110 -14.11 4.02 -15.32
CA PHE A 110 -12.76 3.72 -14.87
C PHE A 110 -12.24 4.81 -13.95
N GLY A 111 -12.63 4.72 -12.68
CA GLY A 111 -12.28 5.70 -11.66
C GLY A 111 -10.90 5.49 -11.01
N ALA A 112 -10.15 4.46 -11.42
CA ALA A 112 -8.81 4.17 -10.91
C ALA A 112 -7.90 3.70 -12.06
N CYS A 113 -6.75 4.36 -12.24
CA CYS A 113 -5.74 4.03 -13.24
C CYS A 113 -4.37 3.95 -12.58
N PHE A 114 -3.60 2.88 -12.84
CA PHE A 114 -2.25 2.71 -12.30
C PHE A 114 -1.23 2.46 -13.41
N THR A 115 0.05 2.68 -13.12
CA THR A 115 1.16 2.41 -14.03
C THR A 115 2.02 1.27 -13.51
N ASN A 116 2.84 0.68 -14.38
CA ASN A 116 3.93 -0.16 -13.94
C ASN A 116 4.96 0.66 -13.16
N CYS A 117 5.75 -0.02 -12.32
CA CYS A 117 6.79 0.56 -11.49
C CYS A 117 8.09 -0.20 -11.68
N ASP A 118 9.20 0.52 -11.67
CA ASP A 118 10.53 -0.02 -11.46
C ASP A 118 11.04 0.25 -10.03
N PHE A 119 12.18 -0.32 -9.69
CA PHE A 119 12.76 -0.24 -8.35
C PHE A 119 14.23 0.14 -8.43
N PHE A 120 14.65 1.10 -7.62
CA PHE A 120 16.04 1.54 -7.54
C PHE A 120 16.58 1.44 -6.09
N GLY A 121 17.89 1.71 -5.93
CA GLY A 121 18.53 1.74 -4.60
C GLY A 121 18.91 0.37 -4.05
N ASN A 122 18.62 -0.73 -4.74
CA ASN A 122 19.05 -2.07 -4.36
C ASN A 122 20.35 -2.48 -5.09
N THR A 123 21.12 -3.40 -4.50
CA THR A 123 22.33 -3.98 -5.11
C THR A 123 22.02 -4.99 -6.23
N HIS A 124 20.80 -5.50 -6.27
CA HIS A 124 20.32 -6.44 -7.26
C HIS A 124 19.26 -5.81 -8.14
N VAL A 125 19.23 -6.17 -9.43
CA VAL A 125 18.14 -5.79 -10.33
C VAL A 125 16.86 -6.46 -9.85
N ILE A 126 15.85 -5.65 -9.59
CA ILE A 126 14.51 -6.12 -9.21
C ILE A 126 13.64 -6.02 -10.47
N PRO A 127 12.95 -7.09 -10.90
CA PRO A 127 11.98 -7.02 -11.99
C PRO A 127 10.91 -5.98 -11.72
N SER A 128 10.29 -5.42 -12.77
CA SER A 128 9.20 -4.46 -12.63
C SER A 128 8.04 -5.01 -11.80
N ALA A 129 7.18 -4.14 -11.30
CA ALA A 129 6.03 -4.57 -10.51
C ALA A 129 5.12 -5.52 -11.28
N PHE A 130 4.92 -5.27 -12.59
CA PHE A 130 4.07 -6.10 -13.44
C PHE A 130 4.71 -7.47 -13.70
N GLU A 131 6.02 -7.54 -13.98
CA GLU A 131 6.72 -8.84 -14.11
C GLU A 131 6.60 -9.67 -12.84
N GLN A 132 6.82 -9.08 -11.66
CA GLN A 132 6.69 -9.77 -10.38
C GLN A 132 5.27 -10.29 -10.12
N ALA A 133 4.25 -9.57 -10.60
CA ALA A 133 2.85 -9.94 -10.47
C ALA A 133 2.38 -10.92 -11.57
N GLY A 134 3.23 -11.26 -12.53
CA GLY A 134 2.89 -12.12 -13.68
C GLY A 134 1.99 -11.42 -14.71
N LEU A 135 1.99 -10.09 -14.74
CA LEU A 135 1.37 -9.32 -15.81
C LEU A 135 2.39 -9.17 -16.94
N HIS A 136 2.07 -9.72 -18.11
CA HIS A 136 3.00 -9.75 -19.23
C HIS A 136 3.24 -8.35 -19.82
N GLU A 137 4.48 -8.06 -20.19
CA GLU A 137 4.88 -6.78 -20.80
C GLU A 137 4.17 -6.50 -22.15
N GLU A 138 3.71 -7.54 -22.83
CA GLU A 138 3.02 -7.43 -24.13
C GLU A 138 1.54 -6.99 -24.00
N LEU A 139 0.99 -6.89 -22.78
CA LEU A 139 -0.38 -6.42 -22.59
C LEU A 139 -0.47 -4.93 -22.95
N PRO A 140 -1.33 -4.52 -23.91
CA PRO A 140 -1.56 -3.12 -24.16
C PRO A 140 -2.17 -2.44 -22.92
N SER A 141 -1.86 -1.17 -22.71
CA SER A 141 -2.55 -0.35 -21.70
C SER A 141 -4.06 -0.43 -21.91
N GLY A 142 -4.82 -0.61 -20.83
CA GLY A 142 -6.26 -0.82 -20.95
C GLY A 142 -6.97 -1.21 -19.66
N PRO A 143 -8.15 -1.84 -19.77
CA PRO A 143 -8.93 -2.26 -18.61
C PRO A 143 -8.27 -3.40 -17.84
N LEU A 144 -8.48 -3.42 -16.51
CA LEU A 144 -8.09 -4.52 -15.63
C LEU A 144 -9.32 -5.38 -15.32
N GLU A 145 -9.35 -6.60 -15.87
CA GLU A 145 -10.53 -7.48 -15.77
C GLU A 145 -10.71 -8.09 -14.35
N GLU A 146 -9.59 -8.43 -13.68
CA GLU A 146 -9.61 -9.14 -12.39
C GLU A 146 -8.89 -8.34 -11.28
N PRO A 147 -9.44 -7.18 -10.82
CA PRO A 147 -8.75 -6.31 -9.88
C PRO A 147 -8.42 -7.00 -8.55
N PHE A 148 -9.30 -7.83 -8.02
CA PHE A 148 -9.06 -8.55 -6.77
C PHE A 148 -7.89 -9.53 -6.86
N LYS A 149 -7.72 -10.21 -7.99
CA LYS A 149 -6.59 -11.12 -8.21
C LYS A 149 -5.25 -10.38 -8.19
N VAL A 150 -5.21 -9.18 -8.78
CA VAL A 150 -4.01 -8.35 -8.84
C VAL A 150 -3.71 -7.69 -7.49
N ILE A 151 -4.74 -7.14 -6.82
CA ILE A 151 -4.60 -6.49 -5.50
C ILE A 151 -4.15 -7.51 -4.43
N LEU A 152 -4.66 -8.72 -4.50
CA LEU A 152 -4.40 -9.79 -3.53
C LEU A 152 -3.23 -10.71 -3.94
N ALA A 153 -2.53 -10.40 -5.01
CA ALA A 153 -1.35 -11.14 -5.44
C ALA A 153 -0.24 -11.13 -4.37
N ARG A 154 0.59 -12.17 -4.37
CA ARG A 154 1.75 -12.25 -3.46
C ARG A 154 2.73 -11.08 -3.65
N HIS A 155 2.91 -10.67 -4.89
CA HIS A 155 3.70 -9.50 -5.27
C HIS A 155 2.73 -8.45 -5.82
N PRO A 156 2.62 -7.29 -5.18
CA PRO A 156 1.67 -6.27 -5.60
C PRO A 156 2.09 -5.70 -6.96
N ALA A 157 1.12 -5.58 -7.88
CA ALA A 157 1.31 -4.84 -9.12
C ALA A 157 0.90 -3.37 -8.97
N ILE A 158 0.03 -3.07 -8.02
CA ILE A 158 -0.50 -1.74 -7.79
C ILE A 158 0.11 -1.17 -6.52
N TYR A 159 0.87 -0.10 -6.68
CA TYR A 159 1.40 0.72 -5.59
C TYR A 159 0.63 2.04 -5.54
N VAL A 160 0.39 2.58 -4.35
CA VAL A 160 -0.36 3.83 -4.21
C VAL A 160 0.30 4.99 -4.97
N GLN A 161 1.63 4.98 -5.12
CA GLN A 161 2.40 5.96 -5.87
C GLN A 161 2.14 5.89 -7.39
N SER A 162 1.71 4.74 -7.88
CA SER A 162 1.37 4.55 -9.29
C SER A 162 -0.07 4.91 -9.61
N LEU A 163 -0.92 5.09 -8.60
CA LEU A 163 -2.36 5.26 -8.74
C LEU A 163 -2.73 6.71 -9.12
N LEU A 164 -3.70 6.83 -10.02
CA LEU A 164 -4.54 8.01 -10.27
C LEU A 164 -5.98 7.58 -10.00
N VAL A 165 -6.68 8.26 -9.09
CA VAL A 165 -8.01 7.86 -8.65
C VAL A 165 -8.96 9.05 -8.58
N LEU A 166 -10.23 8.86 -8.91
CA LEU A 166 -11.26 9.87 -8.74
C LEU A 166 -11.37 10.28 -7.27
N ARG A 167 -11.29 11.60 -7.00
CA ARG A 167 -11.38 12.15 -5.64
C ARG A 167 -12.65 11.72 -4.93
N SER A 168 -13.78 11.68 -5.62
CA SER A 168 -15.09 11.28 -5.06
C SER A 168 -15.12 9.85 -4.49
N LEU A 169 -14.20 8.99 -4.91
CA LEU A 169 -14.10 7.60 -4.43
C LEU A 169 -13.33 7.46 -3.11
N ILE A 170 -12.43 8.42 -2.82
CA ILE A 170 -11.51 8.36 -1.67
C ILE A 170 -11.61 9.55 -0.71
N GLU A 171 -12.45 10.56 -1.01
CA GLU A 171 -12.70 11.63 -0.05
C GLU A 171 -13.43 11.10 1.20
N TYR A 172 -13.29 11.85 2.31
CA TYR A 172 -13.85 11.45 3.60
C TYR A 172 -15.31 10.96 3.48
N PRO A 173 -15.68 9.83 4.13
CA PRO A 173 -14.87 9.00 5.06
C PRO A 173 -14.12 7.82 4.40
N ASN A 174 -13.94 7.83 3.08
CA ASN A 174 -13.47 6.67 2.28
C ASN A 174 -11.94 6.61 2.07
N GLY A 175 -11.17 7.50 2.66
CA GLY A 175 -9.71 7.55 2.56
C GLY A 175 -8.99 6.35 3.18
N PHE A 176 -7.75 6.56 3.60
CA PHE A 176 -6.95 5.55 4.30
C PHE A 176 -7.48 5.29 5.71
N ASP A 177 -7.41 4.06 6.16
CA ASP A 177 -7.75 3.69 7.54
C ASP A 177 -6.55 3.98 8.46
N GLU A 178 -6.62 5.05 9.23
CA GLU A 178 -5.54 5.53 10.11
C GLU A 178 -5.20 4.57 11.27
N ARG A 179 -6.03 3.57 11.52
CA ARG A 179 -5.77 2.52 12.52
C ARG A 179 -4.79 1.47 12.01
N LEU A 180 -4.51 1.45 10.71
CA LEU A 180 -3.63 0.49 10.08
C LEU A 180 -2.19 0.98 10.12
N VAL A 181 -1.28 0.14 10.60
CA VAL A 181 0.16 0.36 10.57
C VAL A 181 0.78 -0.29 9.32
N VAL A 182 0.08 -1.26 8.73
CA VAL A 182 0.45 -1.96 7.50
C VAL A 182 -0.80 -2.27 6.69
N ALA A 183 -0.63 -2.43 5.37
CA ALA A 183 -1.68 -2.78 4.41
C ALA A 183 -2.79 -1.71 4.25
N GLU A 184 -2.51 -0.46 4.59
CA GLU A 184 -3.40 0.69 4.42
C GLU A 184 -3.69 0.96 2.94
N ASP A 185 -2.69 0.79 2.09
CA ASP A 185 -2.79 0.90 0.63
C ASP A 185 -3.62 -0.25 0.03
N THR A 186 -3.33 -1.47 0.46
CA THR A 186 -4.08 -2.66 0.01
C THR A 186 -5.54 -2.58 0.46
N ASP A 187 -5.82 -2.07 1.67
CA ASP A 187 -7.19 -1.82 2.14
C ASP A 187 -7.93 -0.82 1.25
N LEU A 188 -7.27 0.28 0.90
CA LEU A 188 -7.84 1.29 0.01
C LEU A 188 -8.16 0.68 -1.37
N LEU A 189 -7.20 0.00 -1.99
CA LEU A 189 -7.36 -0.62 -3.30
C LEU A 189 -8.47 -1.67 -3.30
N PHE A 190 -8.54 -2.51 -2.27
CA PHE A 190 -9.58 -3.53 -2.12
C PHE A 190 -10.99 -2.90 -2.05
N ARG A 191 -11.15 -1.83 -1.28
CA ARG A 191 -12.43 -1.10 -1.20
C ARG A 191 -12.80 -0.39 -2.51
N LEU A 192 -11.81 0.12 -3.22
CA LEU A 192 -12.01 0.74 -4.53
C LEU A 192 -12.50 -0.27 -5.58
N ALA A 193 -12.02 -1.51 -5.54
CA ALA A 193 -12.41 -2.55 -6.49
C ALA A 193 -13.92 -2.92 -6.45
N PHE A 194 -14.63 -2.57 -5.36
CA PHE A 194 -16.10 -2.67 -5.31
C PHE A 194 -16.82 -1.44 -5.84
N LYS A 195 -16.12 -0.32 -6.04
CA LYS A 195 -16.73 0.98 -6.36
C LYS A 195 -16.51 1.42 -7.80
N THR A 196 -15.44 0.96 -8.43
CA THR A 196 -15.05 1.42 -9.76
C THR A 196 -14.29 0.36 -10.53
N LYS A 197 -14.26 0.48 -11.84
CA LYS A 197 -13.36 -0.29 -12.69
C LYS A 197 -11.94 0.28 -12.64
N PHE A 198 -10.97 -0.59 -12.81
CA PHE A 198 -9.55 -0.26 -12.86
C PHE A 198 -9.05 -0.34 -14.30
N CYS A 199 -8.14 0.54 -14.65
CA CYS A 199 -7.33 0.43 -15.86
C CYS A 199 -5.85 0.65 -15.55
N PHE A 200 -4.99 0.33 -16.48
CA PHE A 200 -3.54 0.43 -16.31
C PHE A 200 -2.83 0.97 -17.55
N VAL A 201 -1.68 1.55 -17.30
CA VAL A 201 -0.68 1.94 -18.31
C VAL A 201 0.49 0.97 -18.19
N ASN A 202 0.79 0.23 -19.26
CA ASN A 202 1.89 -0.75 -19.25
C ASN A 202 3.25 -0.11 -19.57
N GLU A 203 3.57 0.96 -18.84
CA GLU A 203 4.86 1.64 -18.90
C GLU A 203 5.36 1.85 -17.48
N CYS A 204 6.66 1.65 -17.23
CA CYS A 204 7.30 2.00 -15.95
C CYS A 204 7.39 3.52 -15.85
N LEU A 205 6.42 4.13 -15.15
CA LEU A 205 6.32 5.58 -14.99
C LEU A 205 6.47 6.03 -13.52
N VAL A 206 6.80 5.10 -12.65
CA VAL A 206 7.12 5.33 -11.23
C VAL A 206 8.36 4.53 -10.88
N SER A 207 9.34 5.19 -10.25
CA SER A 207 10.53 4.55 -9.69
C SER A 207 10.43 4.56 -8.17
N ILE A 208 10.41 3.36 -7.58
CA ILE A 208 10.24 3.14 -6.13
C ILE A 208 11.60 2.90 -5.47
N ASP A 209 11.92 3.66 -4.43
CA ASP A 209 13.15 3.49 -3.66
C ASP A 209 13.11 2.20 -2.82
N ARG A 210 14.09 1.34 -3.02
CA ARG A 210 14.34 0.12 -2.25
C ARG A 210 15.71 0.15 -1.58
N THR A 211 16.26 1.32 -1.38
CA THR A 211 17.51 1.50 -0.62
C THR A 211 17.32 0.95 0.79
N PRO A 212 18.19 0.04 1.26
CA PRO A 212 18.12 -0.43 2.63
C PRO A 212 18.25 0.74 3.61
N SER A 213 17.13 1.16 4.18
CA SER A 213 17.12 2.26 5.15
C SER A 213 17.45 1.73 6.55
N ARG A 214 17.95 2.62 7.42
CA ARG A 214 18.09 2.33 8.86
C ARG A 214 16.74 2.27 9.58
N GLU A 215 15.67 2.69 8.92
CA GLU A 215 14.32 2.61 9.44
C GLU A 215 13.77 1.19 9.26
N VAL A 216 13.02 0.75 10.26
CA VAL A 216 12.41 -0.58 10.28
C VAL A 216 11.38 -0.67 9.16
N GLY A 217 11.68 -1.38 8.10
CA GLY A 217 10.72 -1.64 7.02
C GLY A 217 9.50 -2.42 7.53
N LEU A 218 8.35 -2.25 6.90
CA LEU A 218 7.09 -2.92 7.29
C LEU A 218 7.24 -4.46 7.37
N MET A 219 8.01 -5.06 6.47
CA MET A 219 8.29 -6.51 6.53
C MET A 219 9.11 -6.91 7.76
N GLU A 220 9.94 -6.00 8.26
CA GLU A 220 10.71 -6.23 9.49
C GLU A 220 9.84 -6.20 10.74
N LEU A 221 8.74 -5.44 10.76
CA LEU A 221 7.75 -5.48 11.83
C LEU A 221 7.18 -6.89 11.99
N PHE A 222 6.86 -7.57 10.89
CA PHE A 222 6.40 -8.97 10.95
C PHE A 222 7.49 -9.91 11.43
N SER A 223 8.73 -9.78 10.95
CA SER A 223 9.85 -10.61 11.37
C SER A 223 10.17 -10.40 12.85
N ARG A 224 10.04 -9.18 13.34
CA ARG A 224 10.14 -8.82 14.76
C ARG A 224 8.90 -9.22 15.58
N GLY A 225 7.82 -9.74 14.94
CA GLY A 225 6.58 -10.15 15.60
C GLY A 225 5.88 -8.97 16.28
N ASP A 226 5.86 -7.81 15.62
CA ASP A 226 5.14 -6.63 16.12
C ASP A 226 3.63 -6.88 16.07
N ASP A 227 2.99 -6.73 17.23
CA ASP A 227 1.55 -6.98 17.38
C ASP A 227 0.69 -6.03 16.55
N ARG A 228 1.17 -4.80 16.32
CA ARG A 228 0.46 -3.82 15.51
C ARG A 228 0.37 -4.29 14.06
N ALA A 229 1.45 -4.90 13.51
CA ALA A 229 1.45 -5.42 12.16
C ALA A 229 0.49 -6.62 12.00
N PHE A 230 0.52 -7.57 12.95
CA PHE A 230 -0.42 -8.70 12.95
C PHE A 230 -1.87 -8.24 13.16
N GLY A 231 -2.07 -7.28 14.08
CA GLY A 231 -3.38 -6.70 14.39
C GLY A 231 -3.97 -5.96 13.19
N SER A 232 -3.18 -5.14 12.49
CA SER A 232 -3.61 -4.43 11.27
C SER A 232 -4.07 -5.40 10.19
N ARG A 233 -3.29 -6.44 9.89
CA ARG A 233 -3.69 -7.44 8.89
C ARG A 233 -4.95 -8.21 9.27
N ALA A 234 -5.08 -8.62 10.52
CA ALA A 234 -6.30 -9.28 10.98
C ALA A 234 -7.50 -8.34 10.89
N HIS A 235 -7.34 -7.08 11.28
CA HIS A 235 -8.38 -6.06 11.20
C HIS A 235 -8.86 -5.82 9.76
N VAL A 236 -7.91 -5.68 8.84
CA VAL A 236 -8.21 -5.51 7.40
C VAL A 236 -9.02 -6.68 6.86
N LEU A 237 -8.59 -7.92 7.13
CA LEU A 237 -9.29 -9.12 6.66
C LEU A 237 -10.71 -9.23 7.26
N GLN A 238 -10.87 -8.94 8.56
CA GLN A 238 -12.20 -8.88 9.18
C GLN A 238 -13.09 -7.83 8.53
N LYS A 239 -12.55 -6.62 8.29
CA LYS A 239 -13.26 -5.53 7.63
C LYS A 239 -13.71 -5.95 6.23
N TRP A 240 -12.84 -6.59 5.43
CA TRP A 240 -13.17 -7.03 4.08
C TRP A 240 -14.24 -8.13 4.06
N ILE A 241 -14.17 -9.10 4.97
CA ILE A 241 -15.18 -10.14 5.10
C ILE A 241 -16.58 -9.56 5.39
N CYS A 242 -16.62 -8.41 6.09
CA CYS A 242 -17.86 -7.69 6.39
C CYS A 242 -18.31 -6.72 5.29
N LEU A 243 -17.51 -6.52 4.21
CA LEU A 243 -17.90 -5.72 3.04
C LEU A 243 -18.99 -6.47 2.24
N PRO A 244 -19.59 -5.82 1.23
CA PRO A 244 -20.98 -5.95 0.82
C PRO A 244 -21.53 -7.37 0.73
N GLU A 245 -22.86 -7.48 0.92
CA GLU A 245 -23.62 -8.72 0.86
C GLU A 245 -23.48 -9.50 -0.46
N ASN A 246 -23.11 -8.81 -1.55
CA ASN A 246 -22.90 -9.36 -2.89
C ASN A 246 -21.45 -9.75 -3.21
N MET A 247 -20.57 -9.87 -2.22
CA MET A 247 -19.22 -10.39 -2.44
C MET A 247 -19.27 -11.83 -2.98
N ASP A 248 -18.44 -12.12 -3.98
CA ASP A 248 -18.28 -13.47 -4.51
C ASP A 248 -18.00 -14.48 -3.38
N PRO A 249 -18.74 -15.59 -3.30
CA PRO A 249 -18.58 -16.57 -2.22
C PRO A 249 -17.18 -17.21 -2.17
N GLY A 250 -16.51 -17.36 -3.31
CA GLY A 250 -15.14 -17.88 -3.39
C GLY A 250 -14.14 -16.88 -2.80
N LEU A 251 -14.27 -15.61 -3.14
CA LEU A 251 -13.47 -14.53 -2.58
C LEU A 251 -13.65 -14.45 -1.05
N ARG A 252 -14.90 -14.49 -0.56
CA ARG A 252 -15.20 -14.50 0.88
C ARG A 252 -14.52 -15.66 1.60
N ARG A 253 -14.66 -16.87 1.09
CA ARG A 253 -14.01 -18.07 1.68
C ARG A 253 -12.50 -17.95 1.71
N MET A 254 -11.89 -17.42 0.66
CA MET A 254 -10.44 -17.17 0.61
C MET A 254 -10.01 -16.19 1.69
N LEU A 255 -10.75 -15.09 1.90
CA LEU A 255 -10.45 -14.09 2.94
C LEU A 255 -10.59 -14.67 4.35
N GLU A 256 -11.61 -15.53 4.59
CA GLU A 256 -11.79 -16.24 5.86
C GLU A 256 -10.60 -17.18 6.16
N GLU A 257 -10.14 -17.92 5.15
CA GLU A 257 -8.96 -18.77 5.26
C GLU A 257 -7.67 -17.96 5.54
N TRP A 258 -7.52 -16.80 4.90
CA TRP A 258 -6.41 -15.90 5.15
C TRP A 258 -6.44 -15.30 6.54
N LEU A 259 -7.60 -14.88 7.02
CA LEU A 259 -7.77 -14.39 8.39
C LEU A 259 -7.37 -15.45 9.40
N LYS A 260 -7.84 -16.67 9.20
CA LYS A 260 -7.47 -17.82 10.01
C LYS A 260 -5.96 -18.09 9.96
N GLY A 261 -5.37 -18.04 8.78
CA GLY A 261 -3.93 -18.15 8.56
C GLY A 261 -3.15 -17.08 9.32
N GLN A 262 -3.61 -15.84 9.29
CA GLN A 262 -3.00 -14.71 10.00
C GLN A 262 -3.01 -14.92 11.53
N TYR A 263 -4.11 -15.42 12.09
CA TYR A 263 -4.17 -15.73 13.52
C TYR A 263 -3.22 -16.87 13.90
N TYR A 264 -3.05 -17.89 13.07
CA TYR A 264 -2.08 -18.95 13.33
C TYR A 264 -0.64 -18.45 13.32
N ASP A 265 -0.27 -17.57 12.39
CA ASP A 265 1.09 -17.00 12.34
C ASP A 265 1.36 -16.11 13.55
N TRP A 266 0.35 -15.34 13.97
CA TRP A 266 0.42 -14.54 15.19
C TRP A 266 0.56 -15.41 16.44
N LEU A 267 -0.26 -16.46 16.57
CA LEU A 267 -0.22 -17.43 17.67
C LEU A 267 1.16 -18.11 17.78
N VAL A 268 1.69 -18.60 16.65
CA VAL A 268 3.04 -19.18 16.59
C VAL A 268 4.09 -18.19 17.09
N THR A 269 4.00 -16.93 16.68
CA THR A 269 4.94 -15.88 17.09
C THR A 269 4.87 -15.63 18.60
N LYS A 270 3.67 -15.61 19.20
CA LYS A 270 3.49 -15.45 20.65
C LYS A 270 4.06 -16.63 21.44
N LEU A 271 3.83 -17.85 20.98
CA LEU A 271 4.37 -19.05 21.62
C LEU A 271 5.90 -19.08 21.59
N TYR A 272 6.52 -18.72 20.48
CA TYR A 272 7.99 -18.61 20.40
C TYR A 272 8.60 -17.56 21.33
N ARG A 273 7.81 -16.54 21.71
CA ARG A 273 8.24 -15.47 22.63
C ARG A 273 7.82 -15.71 24.08
N PHE A 274 7.32 -16.89 24.39
CA PHE A 274 6.83 -17.26 25.73
C PHE A 274 5.72 -16.34 26.26
N ARG A 275 4.94 -15.69 25.37
CA ARG A 275 3.80 -14.81 25.70
C ARG A 275 2.51 -15.63 25.76
N TYR A 276 2.38 -16.51 26.73
CA TYR A 276 1.33 -17.53 26.79
C TYR A 276 -0.09 -16.96 27.00
N VAL A 277 -0.23 -15.87 27.75
CA VAL A 277 -1.56 -15.23 27.98
C VAL A 277 -2.13 -14.73 26.65
N GLU A 278 -1.34 -13.98 25.88
CA GLU A 278 -1.72 -13.46 24.58
C GLU A 278 -1.90 -14.57 23.54
N ALA A 279 -1.07 -15.62 23.62
CA ALA A 279 -1.25 -16.81 22.79
C ALA A 279 -2.62 -17.46 23.03
N PHE A 280 -3.09 -17.49 24.29
CA PHE A 280 -4.39 -18.03 24.62
C PHE A 280 -5.55 -17.20 24.08
N GLU A 281 -5.45 -15.87 24.11
CA GLU A 281 -6.42 -14.96 23.50
C GLU A 281 -6.51 -15.16 21.97
N ILE A 282 -5.37 -15.28 21.28
CA ILE A 282 -5.32 -15.52 19.83
C ILE A 282 -5.91 -16.90 19.50
N ALA A 283 -5.64 -17.93 20.33
CA ALA A 283 -6.27 -19.24 20.17
C ALA A 283 -7.80 -19.17 20.31
N GLY A 284 -8.31 -18.27 21.16
CA GLY A 284 -9.73 -17.94 21.25
C GLY A 284 -10.29 -17.38 19.92
N ARG A 285 -9.57 -16.46 19.30
CA ARG A 285 -9.95 -15.90 17.97
C ARG A 285 -9.97 -16.97 16.87
N ILE A 286 -9.00 -17.90 16.89
CA ILE A 286 -8.98 -19.04 15.95
C ILE A 286 -10.20 -19.94 16.16
N ARG A 287 -10.58 -20.22 17.41
CA ARG A 287 -11.82 -20.99 17.71
C ARG A 287 -13.07 -20.30 17.18
N ALA A 288 -13.13 -18.98 17.25
CA ALA A 288 -14.25 -18.21 16.68
C ALA A 288 -14.33 -18.31 15.14
N THR A 289 -13.26 -18.71 14.45
CA THR A 289 -13.26 -19.03 13.00
C THR A 289 -13.64 -20.49 12.69
N GLY A 290 -14.09 -21.25 13.70
CA GLY A 290 -14.61 -22.61 13.52
C GLY A 290 -13.62 -23.74 13.80
N ASP A 291 -12.36 -23.48 14.16
CA ASP A 291 -11.40 -24.52 14.48
C ASP A 291 -11.55 -25.04 15.94
N ASN A 292 -11.51 -26.35 16.10
CA ASN A 292 -11.42 -26.98 17.42
C ASN A 292 -9.97 -27.11 17.88
N ASN A 293 -9.79 -27.39 19.19
CA ASN A 293 -8.46 -27.50 19.81
C ASN A 293 -7.55 -28.53 19.12
N LYS A 294 -8.10 -29.64 18.60
CA LYS A 294 -7.34 -30.69 17.91
C LYS A 294 -6.77 -30.18 16.58
N THR A 295 -7.57 -29.42 15.82
CA THR A 295 -7.15 -28.76 14.60
C THR A 295 -6.09 -27.69 14.88
N ILE A 296 -6.30 -26.89 15.93
CA ILE A 296 -5.33 -25.86 16.36
C ILE A 296 -3.98 -26.52 16.68
N CYS A 297 -3.93 -27.57 17.50
CA CYS A 297 -2.69 -28.25 17.83
C CYS A 297 -1.98 -28.85 16.62
N ARG A 298 -2.71 -29.48 15.69
CA ARG A 298 -2.13 -30.06 14.46
C ARG A 298 -1.52 -28.98 13.57
N THR A 299 -2.24 -27.89 13.35
CA THR A 299 -1.79 -26.75 12.50
C THR A 299 -0.57 -26.08 13.11
N LEU A 300 -0.56 -25.86 14.41
CA LEU A 300 0.60 -25.32 15.13
C LEU A 300 1.83 -26.20 15.00
N ALA A 301 1.71 -27.52 15.16
CA ALA A 301 2.83 -28.44 15.01
C ALA A 301 3.41 -28.38 13.59
N SER A 302 2.56 -28.31 12.55
CA SER A 302 2.99 -28.18 11.15
C SER A 302 3.69 -26.84 10.88
N ARG A 303 3.16 -25.74 11.37
CA ARG A 303 3.75 -24.38 11.17
C ARG A 303 5.05 -24.21 11.96
N ALA A 304 5.13 -24.75 13.18
CA ALA A 304 6.35 -24.76 13.98
C ALA A 304 7.48 -25.51 13.26
N LYS A 305 7.22 -26.69 12.72
CA LYS A 305 8.19 -27.44 11.92
C LYS A 305 8.71 -26.63 10.72
N ARG A 306 7.83 -25.97 9.97
CA ARG A 306 8.24 -25.12 8.82
C ARG A 306 9.12 -23.96 9.25
N LYS A 307 8.78 -23.28 10.34
CA LYS A 307 9.55 -22.14 10.85
C LYS A 307 10.94 -22.57 11.33
N ILE A 308 11.05 -23.73 12.01
CA ILE A 308 12.33 -24.31 12.42
C ILE A 308 13.17 -24.68 11.19
N SER A 309 12.60 -25.33 10.18
CA SER A 309 13.32 -25.66 8.94
C SER A 309 13.81 -24.42 8.21
N SER A 310 13.04 -23.33 8.17
CA SER A 310 13.47 -22.08 7.54
C SER A 310 14.63 -21.43 8.29
N LEU A 311 14.61 -21.45 9.62
CA LEU A 311 15.71 -20.95 10.47
C LEU A 311 16.99 -21.78 10.28
N VAL A 312 16.89 -23.11 10.27
CA VAL A 312 18.03 -24.02 10.03
C VAL A 312 18.62 -23.76 8.65
N ASN A 313 17.81 -23.58 7.62
CA ASN A 313 18.28 -23.26 6.26
C ASN A 313 18.92 -21.86 6.14
N GLN A 314 18.56 -20.90 6.98
CA GLN A 314 19.25 -19.61 7.07
C GLN A 314 20.64 -19.77 7.73
N PHE A 315 20.75 -20.57 8.79
CA PHE A 315 22.03 -20.84 9.44
C PHE A 315 23.03 -21.64 8.58
N HIS A 316 22.57 -22.40 7.58
CA HIS A 316 23.44 -23.10 6.64
C HIS A 316 23.85 -22.26 5.41
N ARG A 317 23.35 -21.03 5.29
CA ARG A 317 23.68 -20.09 4.19
C ARG A 317 24.57 -18.91 4.64
N THR A 318 24.86 -18.81 5.92
CA THR A 318 25.88 -17.92 6.52
C THR A 318 27.13 -18.69 6.87
#